data_beadcc31ce841f86ca2678a3ebf8be82
#
_entry.id   beadcc31ce841f86ca2678a3ebf8be82
#
_cell.length_a   1.000
_cell.length_b   1.000
_cell.length_c   1.000
_cell.angle_alpha   90.00
_cell.angle_beta   90.00
_cell.angle_gamma   90.00
#
_symmetry.space_group_name_H-M   'P 1'
#
loop_
_entity.id
_entity.type
_entity.pdbx_description
1 polymer ?
#
loop_
_entity_poly.entity_id
_entity_poly.type
_entity_poly.pdbx_seq_one_letter_code
_entity_poly.pdbx_strand_id
1 'polypeptide(L)'
;MMPMPWKPSKRKGTMPSATATDPVARMESMLLGPLKAKPDEPVPPMPWRGKRSRGGGYAALMPTIDEFFGTSNQVCGGFWPFVTDMALPAEGVPVGRSLMTGAGVCCDPISWFKAGIIKQPSMFLLGLPAIGKSTFVRREVLGLSALGMNAIIPGDLKPDYASLVNMLGGQVIRLGAGIGVVNPLDPGDLHYALQRLEGKARKDLTDYYNDTRAALMEVLLTIMRTGREADDVGGARGVTARESDILSVAVRVLHDRHGDDPQPPVIADLRDLLREGPDEVRMAAVWDDPENDELYRAQVRGLLADLHGFSNRMTKFGRLFGDQTTARIDLSRPVDFDISALAQSGDDVVAAVLATTWTSAFAAKNAADVLAEEGLQPRRNHVIIMDEMHRALRASPLMVEKLDLLTRLNRQWGVGQIMITHTFKDLMCMETPAQNTKARGFVERSEIKVLGALSRIEVDRYLRGECGLPVSRREEDMLEDWATPVNFGSDASHKGLGRFLIKLGGLPGIPINVEMCPLEKSGFNDTNLKWHA
;
A
#
# COMPACT_ATOMS: atom_id res chain seq x y z
N MET A 1 -15.18 -15.56 -83.40
CA MET A 1 -15.05 -14.33 -82.57
C MET A 1 -13.94 -14.51 -81.57
N MET A 2 -12.83 -13.84 -81.84
CA MET A 2 -11.59 -13.96 -81.08
C MET A 2 -11.66 -13.16 -79.71
N PRO A 3 -11.04 -13.62 -78.65
CA PRO A 3 -10.97 -12.85 -77.44
C PRO A 3 -9.84 -11.84 -77.49
N MET A 4 -10.13 -10.60 -77.07
CA MET A 4 -9.13 -9.52 -76.90
C MET A 4 -8.14 -9.76 -75.74
N PRO A 5 -6.89 -9.34 -75.95
CA PRO A 5 -5.85 -9.51 -74.92
C PRO A 5 -5.95 -8.41 -73.83
N TRP A 6 -5.83 -8.84 -72.60
CA TRP A 6 -5.71 -8.00 -71.40
C TRP A 6 -4.36 -7.28 -71.36
N LYS A 7 -4.37 -5.93 -71.27
CA LYS A 7 -3.16 -5.10 -71.07
C LYS A 7 -2.92 -4.85 -69.58
N PRO A 8 -1.72 -5.13 -69.02
CA PRO A 8 -1.42 -4.77 -67.65
C PRO A 8 -1.09 -3.29 -67.53
N SER A 9 -1.74 -2.59 -66.63
CA SER A 9 -1.48 -1.21 -66.26
C SER A 9 -0.17 -1.12 -65.45
N LYS A 10 0.82 -0.45 -65.98
CA LYS A 10 2.07 -0.10 -65.28
C LYS A 10 1.77 1.03 -64.30
N ARG A 11 1.68 0.77 -63.00
CA ARG A 11 1.90 1.77 -61.98
C ARG A 11 3.36 1.73 -61.54
N LYS A 12 4.10 2.80 -61.89
CA LYS A 12 5.42 3.10 -61.37
C LYS A 12 5.25 3.53 -59.89
N GLY A 13 5.59 2.66 -58.95
CA GLY A 13 5.84 3.03 -57.57
C GLY A 13 7.36 3.12 -57.39
N THR A 14 7.88 4.31 -57.17
CA THR A 14 9.24 4.53 -56.74
C THR A 14 9.41 4.03 -55.32
N MET A 15 10.22 3.00 -55.15
CA MET A 15 10.70 2.59 -53.81
C MET A 15 11.76 3.60 -53.33
N PRO A 16 11.69 4.05 -52.11
CA PRO A 16 12.82 4.73 -51.47
C PRO A 16 13.90 3.70 -51.12
N SER A 17 15.13 4.01 -51.45
CA SER A 17 16.32 3.23 -51.13
C SER A 17 16.53 3.20 -49.63
N ALA A 18 16.29 2.06 -49.00
CA ALA A 18 16.70 1.81 -47.63
C ALA A 18 18.14 1.30 -47.64
N THR A 19 19.05 2.07 -47.11
CA THR A 19 20.37 1.59 -46.71
C THR A 19 20.22 0.72 -45.48
N ALA A 20 20.30 -0.59 -45.71
CA ALA A 20 20.21 -1.60 -44.66
C ALA A 20 21.57 -1.74 -43.98
N THR A 21 21.59 -1.46 -42.67
CA THR A 21 22.73 -1.86 -41.82
C THR A 21 22.33 -2.32 -40.43
N ASP A 22 21.03 -2.45 -40.12
CA ASP A 22 20.64 -2.98 -38.81
C ASP A 22 19.62 -4.13 -38.97
N PRO A 23 20.02 -5.37 -38.64
CA PRO A 23 19.12 -6.54 -38.70
C PRO A 23 17.98 -6.47 -37.69
N VAL A 24 18.12 -5.71 -36.59
CA VAL A 24 17.06 -5.53 -35.59
C VAL A 24 15.96 -4.62 -36.13
N ALA A 25 16.34 -3.51 -36.77
CA ALA A 25 15.36 -2.60 -37.40
C ALA A 25 14.58 -3.27 -38.56
N ARG A 26 15.19 -4.25 -39.23
CA ARG A 26 14.53 -5.04 -40.29
C ARG A 26 13.55 -6.07 -39.72
N MET A 27 13.86 -6.63 -38.55
CA MET A 27 12.97 -7.56 -37.84
C MET A 27 11.81 -6.81 -37.21
N GLU A 28 12.03 -5.63 -36.65
CA GLU A 28 10.96 -4.76 -36.14
C GLU A 28 10.01 -4.28 -37.24
N SER A 29 10.52 -3.94 -38.44
CA SER A 29 9.66 -3.56 -39.57
C SER A 29 8.86 -4.71 -40.16
N MET A 30 9.33 -5.96 -39.99
CA MET A 30 8.58 -7.17 -40.38
C MET A 30 7.55 -7.61 -39.34
N LEU A 31 7.82 -7.37 -38.06
CA LEU A 31 6.91 -7.71 -36.96
C LEU A 31 5.90 -6.58 -36.67
N LEU A 32 6.29 -5.33 -36.94
CA LEU A 32 5.47 -4.14 -36.75
C LEU A 32 5.01 -3.56 -38.11
N GLY A 33 4.65 -4.42 -39.07
CA GLY A 33 3.90 -3.99 -40.23
C GLY A 33 2.72 -3.10 -39.80
N PRO A 34 2.26 -2.11 -40.58
CA PRO A 34 1.53 -0.96 -40.07
C PRO A 34 0.20 -1.35 -39.43
N LEU A 35 0.23 -1.60 -38.13
CA LEU A 35 -0.92 -1.60 -37.22
C LEU A 35 -1.38 -0.15 -36.97
N LYS A 36 -1.63 0.58 -38.06
CA LYS A 36 -2.41 1.82 -38.02
C LYS A 36 -3.83 1.51 -38.44
N ALA A 37 -4.53 0.73 -37.64
CA ALA A 37 -5.97 0.83 -37.61
C ALA A 37 -6.29 2.22 -37.06
N LYS A 38 -6.90 3.08 -37.86
CA LYS A 38 -7.48 4.34 -37.37
C LYS A 38 -8.54 3.97 -36.34
N PRO A 39 -8.55 4.61 -35.15
CA PRO A 39 -9.45 4.20 -34.06
C PRO A 39 -10.93 4.38 -34.33
N ASP A 40 -11.34 4.96 -35.45
CA ASP A 40 -12.73 5.34 -35.75
C ASP A 40 -13.32 4.77 -37.06
N GLU A 41 -12.68 3.80 -37.69
CA GLU A 41 -13.35 3.13 -38.80
C GLU A 41 -14.27 2.03 -38.25
N PRO A 42 -15.62 2.13 -38.47
CA PRO A 42 -16.53 1.07 -38.09
C PRO A 42 -16.14 -0.21 -38.83
N VAL A 43 -15.81 -1.25 -38.07
CA VAL A 43 -15.55 -2.58 -38.60
C VAL A 43 -16.81 -2.98 -39.41
N PRO A 44 -16.71 -3.23 -40.73
CA PRO A 44 -17.87 -3.59 -41.50
C PRO A 44 -18.49 -4.86 -40.91
N PRO A 45 -19.83 -4.95 -40.78
CA PRO A 45 -20.46 -6.12 -40.22
C PRO A 45 -20.05 -7.35 -41.03
N MET A 46 -19.47 -8.33 -40.37
CA MET A 46 -19.08 -9.59 -41.00
C MET A 46 -20.32 -10.24 -41.63
N PRO A 47 -20.27 -10.61 -42.91
CA PRO A 47 -21.34 -11.41 -43.48
C PRO A 47 -21.40 -12.71 -42.67
N TRP A 48 -22.57 -13.00 -42.12
CA TRP A 48 -22.81 -14.20 -41.30
C TRP A 48 -22.50 -15.52 -42.05
N ARG A 49 -22.31 -15.45 -43.36
CA ARG A 49 -21.84 -16.54 -44.24
C ARG A 49 -20.48 -16.18 -44.82
N GLY A 50 -19.47 -16.96 -44.49
CA GLY A 50 -18.15 -16.84 -45.10
C GLY A 50 -18.17 -16.92 -46.62
N LYS A 51 -17.12 -16.44 -47.29
CA LYS A 51 -17.00 -16.54 -48.76
C LYS A 51 -16.88 -17.99 -49.16
N ARG A 52 -17.70 -18.38 -50.13
CA ARG A 52 -17.65 -19.72 -50.76
C ARG A 52 -16.35 -19.85 -51.55
N SER A 53 -15.47 -20.79 -51.19
CA SER A 53 -14.29 -21.10 -51.98
C SER A 53 -14.64 -22.02 -53.17
N ARG A 54 -13.89 -21.92 -54.28
CA ARG A 54 -13.97 -22.89 -55.36
C ARG A 54 -13.50 -24.25 -54.84
N GLY A 55 -14.41 -25.17 -54.64
CA GLY A 55 -14.13 -26.50 -54.09
C GLY A 55 -15.12 -26.95 -53.01
N GLY A 56 -16.15 -26.17 -52.73
CA GLY A 56 -17.31 -26.62 -51.95
C GLY A 56 -17.28 -26.37 -50.44
N GLY A 57 -16.25 -25.70 -49.89
CA GLY A 57 -16.20 -25.31 -48.50
C GLY A 57 -16.52 -23.83 -48.27
N TYR A 58 -16.95 -23.49 -47.06
CA TYR A 58 -17.01 -22.10 -46.59
C TYR A 58 -15.77 -21.83 -45.74
N ALA A 59 -14.99 -20.78 -46.08
CA ALA A 59 -13.96 -20.29 -45.15
C ALA A 59 -14.66 -19.43 -44.08
N ALA A 60 -14.68 -19.89 -42.85
CA ALA A 60 -14.98 -19.04 -41.73
C ALA A 60 -13.78 -18.10 -41.50
N LEU A 61 -14.05 -16.80 -41.34
CA LEU A 61 -13.02 -15.91 -40.82
C LEU A 61 -12.69 -16.40 -39.43
N MET A 62 -11.43 -16.75 -39.21
CA MET A 62 -10.95 -16.93 -37.84
C MET A 62 -11.18 -15.63 -37.06
N PRO A 63 -11.74 -15.68 -35.85
CA PRO A 63 -11.79 -14.50 -35.01
C PRO A 63 -10.36 -13.94 -34.88
N THR A 64 -10.24 -12.63 -34.97
CA THR A 64 -8.98 -11.97 -34.69
C THR A 64 -8.53 -12.41 -33.32
N ILE A 65 -7.38 -13.05 -33.26
CA ILE A 65 -6.72 -13.39 -31.97
C ILE A 65 -6.37 -12.06 -31.34
N ASP A 66 -6.82 -11.84 -30.09
CA ASP A 66 -6.48 -10.67 -29.33
C ASP A 66 -4.96 -10.51 -29.23
N GLU A 67 -4.47 -9.27 -29.18
CA GLU A 67 -3.06 -8.96 -29.14
C GLU A 67 -2.37 -9.71 -27.99
N PHE A 68 -1.31 -10.43 -28.31
CA PHE A 68 -0.56 -11.25 -27.38
C PHE A 68 0.65 -10.48 -26.89
N PHE A 69 0.68 -10.18 -25.60
CA PHE A 69 1.89 -9.67 -24.94
C PHE A 69 2.63 -10.85 -24.32
N GLY A 70 3.60 -11.40 -25.03
CA GLY A 70 4.47 -12.47 -24.55
C GLY A 70 5.94 -12.05 -24.57
N THR A 71 6.74 -12.61 -23.68
CA THR A 71 8.20 -12.52 -23.77
C THR A 71 8.70 -13.49 -24.82
N SER A 72 9.87 -13.22 -25.43
CA SER A 72 10.47 -14.04 -26.49
C SER A 72 10.71 -15.51 -26.13
N ASN A 73 10.61 -15.88 -24.86
CA ASN A 73 10.78 -17.24 -24.36
C ASN A 73 9.47 -18.04 -24.32
N GLN A 74 8.33 -17.41 -24.56
CA GLN A 74 7.05 -18.09 -24.58
C GLN A 74 6.68 -18.47 -26.02
N VAL A 75 6.71 -19.75 -26.30
CA VAL A 75 6.20 -20.29 -27.57
C VAL A 75 4.68 -20.24 -27.53
N CYS A 76 4.14 -19.10 -27.96
CA CYS A 76 2.70 -18.92 -28.05
C CYS A 76 2.19 -19.61 -29.31
N GLY A 77 1.40 -20.65 -29.13
CA GLY A 77 0.48 -21.13 -30.14
C GLY A 77 1.08 -21.78 -31.39
N GLY A 78 2.34 -22.20 -31.39
CA GLY A 78 2.93 -22.85 -32.58
C GLY A 78 2.20 -24.10 -32.99
N PHE A 79 1.90 -25.02 -32.09
CA PHE A 79 1.24 -26.29 -32.37
C PHE A 79 -0.05 -26.53 -31.58
N TRP A 80 -0.34 -25.68 -30.56
CA TRP A 80 -1.50 -25.85 -29.71
C TRP A 80 -2.18 -24.50 -29.41
N PRO A 81 -3.04 -24.01 -30.33
CA PRO A 81 -3.64 -22.69 -30.25
C PRO A 81 -4.68 -22.55 -29.11
N PHE A 82 -4.88 -23.58 -28.30
CA PHE A 82 -5.86 -23.58 -27.21
C PHE A 82 -5.26 -23.25 -25.83
N VAL A 83 -3.93 -23.11 -25.73
CA VAL A 83 -3.25 -22.70 -24.49
C VAL A 83 -2.88 -21.23 -24.60
N THR A 84 -3.64 -20.40 -23.96
CA THR A 84 -3.54 -18.93 -24.04
C THR A 84 -3.14 -18.28 -22.71
N ASP A 85 -2.70 -19.05 -21.72
CA ASP A 85 -2.41 -18.51 -20.40
C ASP A 85 -0.93 -18.61 -20.04
N MET A 86 -0.47 -17.69 -19.21
CA MET A 86 0.87 -17.67 -18.63
C MET A 86 1.02 -18.81 -17.63
N ALA A 87 2.21 -19.35 -17.45
CA ALA A 87 2.49 -20.26 -16.35
C ALA A 87 2.11 -19.58 -15.03
N LEU A 88 1.14 -20.15 -14.33
CA LEU A 88 0.63 -19.60 -13.09
C LEU A 88 1.62 -19.92 -11.96
N PRO A 89 1.99 -18.94 -11.12
CA PRO A 89 2.82 -19.21 -9.97
C PRO A 89 2.14 -20.19 -9.02
N ALA A 90 2.85 -21.25 -8.65
CA ALA A 90 2.41 -22.21 -7.63
C ALA A 90 2.89 -21.83 -6.23
N GLU A 91 3.72 -20.80 -6.14
CA GLU A 91 4.31 -20.32 -4.89
C GLU A 91 3.41 -19.31 -4.19
N GLY A 92 3.25 -19.47 -2.89
CA GLY A 92 2.56 -18.52 -2.03
C GLY A 92 1.15 -18.92 -1.62
N VAL A 93 0.37 -17.93 -1.19
CA VAL A 93 -0.99 -18.12 -0.70
C VAL A 93 -1.93 -18.45 -1.87
N PRO A 94 -2.73 -19.54 -1.81
CA PRO A 94 -3.74 -19.85 -2.82
C PRO A 94 -4.89 -18.83 -2.73
N VAL A 95 -4.91 -17.85 -3.63
CA VAL A 95 -5.87 -16.74 -3.63
C VAL A 95 -7.16 -17.05 -4.39
N GLY A 96 -7.13 -17.98 -5.33
CA GLY A 96 -8.34 -18.31 -6.11
C GLY A 96 -8.02 -19.10 -7.36
N ARG A 97 -8.88 -18.98 -8.38
CA ARG A 97 -8.71 -19.65 -9.69
C ARG A 97 -8.62 -18.65 -10.82
N SER A 98 -7.79 -18.96 -11.81
CA SER A 98 -7.73 -18.21 -13.07
C SER A 98 -9.10 -18.24 -13.77
N LEU A 99 -9.58 -17.08 -14.17
CA LEU A 99 -10.80 -16.95 -14.99
C LEU A 99 -10.60 -17.48 -16.42
N MET A 100 -9.34 -17.63 -16.85
CA MET A 100 -9.01 -18.10 -18.20
C MET A 100 -8.94 -19.63 -18.27
N THR A 101 -8.28 -20.26 -17.30
CA THR A 101 -7.97 -21.70 -17.32
C THR A 101 -8.69 -22.50 -16.24
N GLY A 102 -9.22 -21.86 -15.22
CA GLY A 102 -9.75 -22.52 -14.02
C GLY A 102 -8.69 -23.10 -13.08
N ALA A 103 -7.39 -22.97 -13.41
CA ALA A 103 -6.31 -23.45 -12.58
C ALA A 103 -6.16 -22.61 -11.30
N GLY A 104 -5.67 -23.22 -10.22
CA GLY A 104 -5.38 -22.51 -8.96
C GLY A 104 -4.26 -21.50 -9.14
N VAL A 105 -4.40 -20.35 -8.50
CA VAL A 105 -3.41 -19.25 -8.52
C VAL A 105 -2.96 -18.99 -7.10
N CYS A 106 -1.65 -18.96 -6.89
CA CYS A 106 -1.01 -18.56 -5.65
C CYS A 106 -0.35 -17.19 -5.82
N CYS A 107 -0.48 -16.35 -4.80
CA CYS A 107 0.10 -15.01 -4.81
C CYS A 107 0.30 -14.54 -3.36
N ASP A 108 1.47 -14.07 -3.01
CA ASP A 108 1.73 -13.22 -1.85
C ASP A 108 3.08 -12.51 -1.99
N PRO A 109 3.28 -11.35 -1.34
CA PRO A 109 4.50 -10.58 -1.52
C PRO A 109 5.75 -11.23 -0.93
N ILE A 110 5.63 -12.08 0.08
CA ILE A 110 6.80 -12.66 0.76
C ILE A 110 7.27 -13.92 0.02
N SER A 111 6.36 -14.84 -0.31
CA SER A 111 6.71 -16.06 -1.02
C SER A 111 7.25 -15.78 -2.42
N TRP A 112 6.63 -14.84 -3.14
CA TRP A 112 7.11 -14.43 -4.47
C TRP A 112 8.48 -13.74 -4.42
N PHE A 113 8.73 -12.96 -3.36
CA PHE A 113 10.06 -12.39 -3.14
C PHE A 113 11.11 -13.49 -2.84
N LYS A 114 10.79 -14.45 -1.98
CA LYS A 114 11.68 -15.60 -1.68
C LYS A 114 11.95 -16.48 -2.90
N ALA A 115 10.95 -16.67 -3.75
CA ALA A 115 11.07 -17.41 -5.00
C ALA A 115 11.80 -16.62 -6.12
N GLY A 116 12.14 -15.34 -5.89
CA GLY A 116 12.80 -14.49 -6.88
C GLY A 116 11.89 -14.02 -8.03
N ILE A 117 10.57 -14.19 -7.90
CA ILE A 117 9.58 -13.73 -8.89
C ILE A 117 9.51 -12.20 -8.87
N ILE A 118 9.63 -11.60 -7.70
CA ILE A 118 9.64 -10.15 -7.49
C ILE A 118 10.90 -9.72 -6.74
N LYS A 119 11.29 -8.45 -6.89
CA LYS A 119 12.48 -7.85 -6.27
C LYS A 119 12.16 -7.09 -4.98
N GLN A 120 10.90 -6.70 -4.81
CA GLN A 120 10.39 -5.94 -3.67
C GLN A 120 9.18 -6.67 -3.09
N PRO A 121 9.15 -7.02 -1.78
CA PRO A 121 8.04 -7.74 -1.18
C PRO A 121 6.84 -6.81 -0.92
N SER A 122 6.27 -6.25 -1.97
CA SER A 122 5.18 -5.27 -1.88
C SER A 122 4.05 -5.55 -2.85
N MET A 123 2.83 -5.40 -2.33
CA MET A 123 1.57 -5.55 -3.07
C MET A 123 0.73 -4.29 -2.91
N PHE A 124 0.14 -3.85 -4.01
CA PHE A 124 -0.81 -2.74 -4.05
C PHE A 124 -2.17 -3.23 -4.53
N LEU A 125 -3.19 -3.08 -3.71
CA LEU A 125 -4.56 -3.51 -3.99
C LEU A 125 -5.46 -2.29 -4.24
N LEU A 126 -6.04 -2.24 -5.43
CA LEU A 126 -6.90 -1.15 -5.89
C LEU A 126 -8.24 -1.68 -6.39
N GLY A 127 -9.32 -0.97 -6.13
CA GLY A 127 -10.63 -1.26 -6.72
C GLY A 127 -11.77 -0.58 -5.98
N LEU A 128 -12.90 -0.48 -6.63
CA LEU A 128 -14.10 0.15 -6.09
C LEU A 128 -14.53 -0.47 -4.74
N PRO A 129 -15.28 0.26 -3.91
CA PRO A 129 -15.89 -0.30 -2.68
C PRO A 129 -16.75 -1.54 -2.97
N ALA A 130 -16.84 -2.45 -2.00
CA ALA A 130 -17.71 -3.64 -2.00
C ALA A 130 -17.39 -4.71 -3.07
N ILE A 131 -16.22 -4.68 -3.71
CA ILE A 131 -15.79 -5.72 -4.67
C ILE A 131 -15.08 -6.92 -4.02
N GLY A 132 -14.87 -6.90 -2.69
CA GLY A 132 -14.22 -8.00 -1.96
C GLY A 132 -12.74 -7.77 -1.67
N LYS A 133 -12.24 -6.51 -1.65
CA LYS A 133 -10.83 -6.21 -1.29
C LYS A 133 -10.44 -6.77 0.07
N SER A 134 -11.21 -6.45 1.12
CA SER A 134 -10.94 -6.97 2.47
C SER A 134 -11.02 -8.50 2.51
N THR A 135 -11.88 -9.12 1.70
CA THR A 135 -11.95 -10.60 1.58
C THR A 135 -10.66 -11.17 0.97
N PHE A 136 -10.13 -10.54 -0.08
CA PHE A 136 -8.85 -10.93 -0.68
C PHE A 136 -7.72 -10.83 0.36
N VAL A 137 -7.64 -9.71 1.09
CA VAL A 137 -6.59 -9.51 2.10
C VAL A 137 -6.76 -10.45 3.30
N ARG A 138 -7.98 -10.75 3.74
CA ARG A 138 -8.21 -11.77 4.78
C ARG A 138 -7.72 -13.15 4.33
N ARG A 139 -7.91 -13.51 3.06
CA ARG A 139 -7.35 -14.73 2.46
C ARG A 139 -5.81 -14.71 2.51
N GLU A 140 -5.18 -13.57 2.20
CA GLU A 140 -3.74 -13.39 2.33
C GLU A 140 -3.28 -13.58 3.78
N VAL A 141 -3.93 -12.94 4.75
CA VAL A 141 -3.61 -13.08 6.19
C VAL A 141 -3.72 -14.53 6.65
N LEU A 142 -4.80 -15.21 6.28
CA LEU A 142 -5.02 -16.61 6.63
C LEU A 142 -3.94 -17.52 6.04
N GLY A 143 -3.63 -17.34 4.75
CA GLY A 143 -2.65 -18.15 4.06
C GLY A 143 -1.22 -17.89 4.56
N LEU A 144 -0.84 -16.63 4.76
CA LEU A 144 0.45 -16.26 5.32
C LEU A 144 0.63 -16.81 6.74
N SER A 145 -0.43 -16.76 7.57
CA SER A 145 -0.40 -17.36 8.91
C SER A 145 -0.18 -18.88 8.85
N ALA A 146 -0.85 -19.57 7.91
CA ALA A 146 -0.62 -21.00 7.67
C ALA A 146 0.80 -21.32 7.20
N LEU A 147 1.48 -20.38 6.53
CA LEU A 147 2.87 -20.47 6.13
C LEU A 147 3.85 -20.04 7.25
N GLY A 148 3.36 -19.76 8.45
CA GLY A 148 4.16 -19.35 9.61
C GLY A 148 4.60 -17.88 9.59
N MET A 149 3.94 -17.03 8.81
CA MET A 149 4.17 -15.60 8.71
C MET A 149 3.03 -14.83 9.37
N ASN A 150 3.35 -13.84 10.20
CA ASN A 150 2.34 -13.10 10.94
C ASN A 150 1.99 -11.78 10.26
N ALA A 151 0.69 -11.46 10.24
CA ALA A 151 0.20 -10.18 9.78
C ALA A 151 0.19 -9.15 10.91
N ILE A 152 0.53 -7.90 10.57
CA ILE A 152 0.38 -6.73 11.42
C ILE A 152 -0.56 -5.78 10.67
N ILE A 153 -1.73 -5.50 11.24
CA ILE A 153 -2.72 -4.59 10.69
C ILE A 153 -2.75 -3.34 11.59
N PRO A 154 -1.94 -2.32 11.30
CA PRO A 154 -1.76 -1.19 12.21
C PRO A 154 -2.85 -0.12 12.07
N GLY A 155 -4.07 -0.48 11.71
CA GLY A 155 -5.19 0.44 11.59
C GLY A 155 -6.41 -0.11 10.89
N ASP A 156 -7.16 -0.97 11.58
CA ASP A 156 -8.45 -1.50 11.10
C ASP A 156 -9.58 -0.53 11.47
N LEU A 157 -9.99 0.29 10.50
CA LEU A 157 -11.02 1.32 10.71
C LEU A 157 -12.45 0.75 10.65
N LYS A 158 -12.63 -0.41 10.02
CA LYS A 158 -13.96 -1.03 9.78
C LYS A 158 -14.16 -2.37 10.46
N PRO A 159 -13.43 -2.73 11.49
CA PRO A 159 -13.07 -3.99 12.12
C PRO A 159 -13.20 -5.22 11.18
N ASP A 160 -12.61 -5.08 10.00
CA ASP A 160 -12.67 -6.10 8.95
C ASP A 160 -11.76 -7.30 9.26
N TYR A 161 -10.74 -7.12 10.12
CA TYR A 161 -9.73 -8.16 10.39
C TYR A 161 -9.80 -8.73 11.81
N ALA A 162 -10.43 -8.04 12.74
CA ALA A 162 -10.46 -8.41 14.17
C ALA A 162 -10.97 -9.84 14.42
N SER A 163 -12.03 -10.28 13.73
CA SER A 163 -12.58 -11.64 13.87
C SER A 163 -11.61 -12.71 13.38
N LEU A 164 -10.94 -12.48 12.25
CA LEU A 164 -9.94 -13.37 11.69
C LEU A 164 -8.71 -13.47 12.61
N VAL A 165 -8.19 -12.33 13.08
CA VAL A 165 -7.02 -12.29 13.96
C VAL A 165 -7.31 -13.03 15.27
N ASN A 166 -8.48 -12.85 15.87
CA ASN A 166 -8.90 -13.62 17.05
C ASN A 166 -8.97 -15.13 16.77
N MET A 167 -9.50 -15.54 15.62
CA MET A 167 -9.59 -16.96 15.25
C MET A 167 -8.21 -17.59 15.05
N LEU A 168 -7.22 -16.82 14.56
CA LEU A 168 -5.82 -17.24 14.41
C LEU A 168 -5.05 -17.24 15.75
N GLY A 169 -5.70 -16.96 16.89
CA GLY A 169 -5.04 -16.81 18.19
C GLY A 169 -4.19 -15.55 18.30
N GLY A 170 -4.44 -14.58 17.43
CA GLY A 170 -3.74 -13.30 17.38
C GLY A 170 -4.18 -12.33 18.47
N GLN A 171 -3.67 -11.11 18.38
CA GLN A 171 -3.93 -10.03 19.32
C GLN A 171 -4.73 -8.91 18.63
N VAL A 172 -5.87 -8.53 19.21
CA VAL A 172 -6.65 -7.36 18.79
C VAL A 172 -6.49 -6.26 19.83
N ILE A 173 -5.85 -5.17 19.46
CA ILE A 173 -5.62 -3.99 20.29
C ILE A 173 -6.66 -2.93 19.90
N ARG A 174 -7.63 -2.69 20.77
CA ARG A 174 -8.68 -1.70 20.53
C ARG A 174 -8.25 -0.33 21.01
N LEU A 175 -8.29 0.66 20.12
CA LEU A 175 -7.95 2.05 20.41
C LEU A 175 -9.17 2.96 20.25
N GLY A 176 -9.36 3.84 21.23
CA GLY A 176 -10.48 4.77 21.24
C GLY A 176 -10.61 5.49 22.57
N ALA A 177 -11.31 6.61 22.59
CA ALA A 177 -11.53 7.37 23.81
C ALA A 177 -12.26 6.53 24.86
N GLY A 178 -11.59 6.25 25.97
CA GLY A 178 -12.11 5.41 27.07
C GLY A 178 -12.09 3.90 26.82
N ILE A 179 -11.49 3.45 25.71
CA ILE A 179 -11.35 2.03 25.36
C ILE A 179 -9.89 1.60 25.47
N GLY A 180 -9.00 2.29 24.77
CA GLY A 180 -7.58 2.01 24.77
C GLY A 180 -6.79 3.22 24.29
N VAL A 181 -5.58 3.34 24.80
CA VAL A 181 -4.66 4.47 24.64
C VAL A 181 -3.36 3.95 24.06
N VAL A 182 -2.71 4.77 23.26
CA VAL A 182 -1.37 4.50 22.76
C VAL A 182 -0.46 5.70 23.10
N ASN A 183 0.60 5.44 23.83
CA ASN A 183 1.60 6.43 24.17
C ASN A 183 2.61 6.57 23.00
N PRO A 184 2.73 7.74 22.35
CA PRO A 184 3.70 7.93 21.28
C PRO A 184 5.17 7.80 21.71
N LEU A 185 5.45 7.98 22.98
CA LEU A 185 6.79 7.87 23.56
C LEU A 185 7.10 6.47 24.12
N ASP A 186 6.13 5.55 24.07
CA ASP A 186 6.32 4.19 24.55
C ASP A 186 7.29 3.42 23.65
N PRO A 187 8.41 2.89 24.19
CA PRO A 187 9.31 2.03 23.43
C PRO A 187 8.70 0.68 23.05
N GLY A 188 7.61 0.25 23.69
CA GLY A 188 7.01 -1.07 23.45
C GLY A 188 8.01 -2.21 23.65
N ASP A 189 8.08 -3.13 22.68
CA ASP A 189 9.03 -4.26 22.72
C ASP A 189 10.49 -3.84 22.64
N LEU A 190 10.78 -2.60 22.26
CA LEU A 190 12.12 -2.06 22.24
C LEU A 190 12.76 -2.05 23.63
N HIS A 191 12.00 -1.71 24.68
CA HIS A 191 12.50 -1.76 26.05
C HIS A 191 13.03 -3.17 26.41
N TYR A 192 12.26 -4.20 26.07
CA TYR A 192 12.67 -5.59 26.24
C TYR A 192 13.92 -5.96 25.42
N ALA A 193 14.00 -5.46 24.19
CA ALA A 193 15.15 -5.66 23.33
C ALA A 193 16.40 -4.97 23.90
N LEU A 194 16.28 -3.72 24.36
CA LEU A 194 17.39 -2.97 24.94
C LEU A 194 17.97 -3.62 26.20
N GLN A 195 17.14 -4.27 27.02
CA GLN A 195 17.62 -5.00 28.21
C GLN A 195 18.45 -6.24 27.86
N ARG A 196 18.28 -6.80 26.66
CA ARG A 196 18.94 -8.03 26.21
C ARG A 196 20.14 -7.77 25.29
N LEU A 197 20.25 -6.56 24.76
CA LEU A 197 21.29 -6.15 23.84
C LEU A 197 22.41 -5.43 24.57
N GLU A 198 23.63 -5.61 24.08
CA GLU A 198 24.84 -4.96 24.61
C GLU A 198 25.63 -4.26 23.49
N GLY A 199 26.55 -3.41 23.86
CA GLY A 199 27.52 -2.79 22.98
C GLY A 199 26.88 -1.96 21.85
N LYS A 200 27.33 -2.19 20.61
CA LYS A 200 26.92 -1.41 19.43
C LYS A 200 25.45 -1.59 19.07
N ALA A 201 24.95 -2.83 19.11
CA ALA A 201 23.56 -3.13 18.75
C ALA A 201 22.57 -2.40 19.69
N ARG A 202 22.85 -2.35 20.99
CA ARG A 202 22.06 -1.58 21.96
C ARG A 202 22.06 -0.10 21.60
N LYS A 203 23.24 0.48 21.31
CA LYS A 203 23.36 1.90 20.97
C LYS A 203 22.62 2.26 19.70
N ASP A 204 22.85 1.52 18.61
CA ASP A 204 22.23 1.76 17.31
C ASP A 204 20.69 1.68 17.42
N LEU A 205 20.17 0.73 18.21
CA LEU A 205 18.74 0.58 18.44
C LEU A 205 18.17 1.72 19.32
N THR A 206 18.92 2.20 20.30
CA THR A 206 18.54 3.37 21.14
C THR A 206 18.47 4.64 20.29
N ASP A 207 19.49 4.88 19.46
CA ASP A 207 19.51 6.05 18.57
C ASP A 207 18.32 5.99 17.58
N TYR A 208 18.06 4.83 16.96
CA TYR A 208 16.89 4.61 16.09
C TYR A 208 15.56 4.90 16.82
N TYR A 209 15.44 4.46 18.07
CA TYR A 209 14.26 4.73 18.87
C TYR A 209 14.05 6.23 19.08
N ASN A 210 15.07 6.95 19.55
CA ASN A 210 15.00 8.37 19.84
C ASN A 210 14.62 9.18 18.59
N ASP A 211 15.27 8.90 17.46
CA ASP A 211 14.99 9.55 16.18
C ASP A 211 13.56 9.27 15.68
N THR A 212 13.11 8.02 15.82
CA THR A 212 11.77 7.61 15.41
C THR A 212 10.69 8.28 16.24
N ARG A 213 10.90 8.42 17.58
CA ARG A 213 9.94 9.06 18.49
C ARG A 213 9.91 10.58 18.31
N ALA A 214 11.05 11.22 18.14
CA ALA A 214 11.12 12.64 17.81
C ALA A 214 10.37 12.94 16.51
N ALA A 215 10.64 12.17 15.45
CA ALA A 215 9.96 12.33 14.19
C ALA A 215 8.45 12.01 14.27
N LEU A 216 8.01 11.08 15.11
CA LEU A 216 6.59 10.85 15.37
C LEU A 216 5.94 12.06 16.06
N MET A 217 6.60 12.65 17.05
CA MET A 217 6.11 13.85 17.73
C MET A 217 5.97 15.02 16.76
N GLU A 218 6.90 15.23 15.84
CA GLU A 218 6.79 16.23 14.78
C GLU A 218 5.54 16.02 13.90
N VAL A 219 5.29 14.76 13.50
CA VAL A 219 4.10 14.41 12.71
C VAL A 219 2.83 14.73 13.49
N LEU A 220 2.75 14.33 14.75
CA LEU A 220 1.58 14.55 15.61
C LEU A 220 1.32 16.05 15.84
N LEU A 221 2.36 16.83 16.12
CA LEU A 221 2.27 18.27 16.27
C LEU A 221 1.81 18.95 14.96
N THR A 222 2.34 18.52 13.82
CA THR A 222 1.94 19.03 12.52
C THR A 222 0.47 18.74 12.22
N ILE A 223 0.00 17.51 12.48
CA ILE A 223 -1.42 17.13 12.31
C ILE A 223 -2.31 18.01 13.19
N MET A 224 -1.93 18.23 14.43
CA MET A 224 -2.71 19.06 15.35
C MET A 224 -2.78 20.53 14.90
N ARG A 225 -1.65 21.07 14.40
CA ARG A 225 -1.56 22.47 13.93
C ARG A 225 -2.34 22.70 12.62
N THR A 226 -2.37 21.69 11.73
CA THR A 226 -3.10 21.79 10.46
C THR A 226 -4.61 21.99 10.66
N GLY A 227 -5.16 21.49 11.77
CA GLY A 227 -6.58 21.67 12.12
C GLY A 227 -6.93 23.01 12.76
N ARG A 228 -5.96 23.91 13.00
CA ARG A 228 -6.17 25.24 13.56
C ARG A 228 -6.15 26.29 12.45
N GLU A 229 -7.10 27.25 12.47
CA GLU A 229 -7.06 28.40 11.56
C GLU A 229 -5.80 29.25 11.82
N ALA A 230 -5.27 29.85 10.76
CA ALA A 230 -3.99 30.58 10.79
C ALA A 230 -3.97 31.81 11.72
N ASP A 231 -5.10 32.20 12.29
CA ASP A 231 -5.28 33.42 13.09
C ASP A 231 -5.02 33.24 14.60
N ASP A 232 -4.96 32.00 15.08
CA ASP A 232 -4.64 31.71 16.50
C ASP A 232 -3.14 31.58 16.71
N VAL A 233 -2.46 32.69 16.92
CA VAL A 233 -1.05 32.77 17.34
C VAL A 233 -0.01 32.54 16.23
N GLY A 234 -0.04 33.31 15.15
CA GLY A 234 1.15 33.58 14.29
C GLY A 234 2.05 32.40 13.89
N GLY A 235 1.54 31.17 13.87
CA GLY A 235 2.32 29.96 13.73
C GLY A 235 2.27 29.35 12.33
N ALA A 236 3.43 29.01 11.79
CA ALA A 236 3.59 28.17 10.64
C ALA A 236 2.76 26.86 10.82
N ARG A 237 2.12 26.38 9.75
CA ARG A 237 1.31 25.15 9.74
C ARG A 237 2.10 23.87 10.06
N GLY A 238 3.41 23.91 10.15
CA GLY A 238 4.30 22.78 10.44
C GLY A 238 5.20 23.04 11.65
N VAL A 239 5.95 22.02 12.03
CA VAL A 239 7.04 22.13 13.01
C VAL A 239 8.22 22.80 12.32
N THR A 240 8.81 23.83 12.93
CA THR A 240 9.98 24.51 12.39
C THR A 240 11.24 23.65 12.63
N ALA A 241 12.30 23.87 11.83
CA ALA A 241 13.57 23.16 12.02
C ALA A 241 14.12 23.29 13.46
N ARG A 242 13.97 24.47 14.06
CA ARG A 242 14.41 24.70 15.46
C ARG A 242 13.56 23.88 16.45
N GLU A 243 12.25 23.83 16.26
CA GLU A 243 11.38 23.00 17.11
C GLU A 243 11.70 21.52 16.96
N SER A 244 12.06 21.07 15.74
CA SER A 244 12.52 19.71 15.45
C SER A 244 13.80 19.38 16.24
N ASP A 245 14.79 20.28 16.21
CA ASP A 245 16.04 20.12 16.96
C ASP A 245 15.77 20.03 18.47
N ILE A 246 14.93 20.92 19.00
CA ILE A 246 14.52 20.92 20.43
C ILE A 246 13.84 19.59 20.78
N LEU A 247 12.90 19.11 19.96
CA LEU A 247 12.19 17.85 20.21
C LEU A 247 13.15 16.64 20.18
N SER A 248 14.06 16.59 19.21
CA SER A 248 15.06 15.52 19.11
C SER A 248 15.93 15.42 20.36
N VAL A 249 16.45 16.57 20.83
CA VAL A 249 17.26 16.61 22.05
C VAL A 249 16.41 16.29 23.29
N ALA A 250 15.20 16.85 23.39
CA ALA A 250 14.33 16.62 24.54
C ALA A 250 13.90 15.15 24.67
N VAL A 251 13.57 14.47 23.58
CA VAL A 251 13.23 13.04 23.58
C VAL A 251 14.43 12.20 24.04
N ARG A 252 15.63 12.51 23.57
CA ARG A 252 16.87 11.83 23.98
C ARG A 252 17.14 12.02 25.46
N VAL A 253 17.12 13.26 25.95
CA VAL A 253 17.33 13.57 27.38
C VAL A 253 16.26 12.90 28.26
N LEU A 254 15.02 12.89 27.80
CA LEU A 254 13.93 12.23 28.51
C LEU A 254 14.16 10.73 28.61
N HIS A 255 14.58 10.08 27.51
CA HIS A 255 14.91 8.66 27.48
C HIS A 255 16.10 8.35 28.43
N ASP A 256 17.16 9.14 28.38
CA ASP A 256 18.36 8.94 29.21
C ASP A 256 18.03 9.10 30.71
N ARG A 257 17.16 10.04 31.08
CA ARG A 257 16.68 10.22 32.46
C ARG A 257 15.80 9.08 32.95
N HIS A 258 14.96 8.52 32.06
CA HIS A 258 14.09 7.40 32.40
C HIS A 258 14.85 6.08 32.53
N GLY A 259 15.92 5.92 31.76
CA GLY A 259 16.77 4.73 31.80
C GLY A 259 16.00 3.44 31.58
N ASP A 260 16.18 2.48 32.49
CA ASP A 260 15.54 1.15 32.42
C ASP A 260 14.21 1.08 33.22
N ASP A 261 13.54 2.20 33.49
CA ASP A 261 12.25 2.20 34.18
C ASP A 261 11.21 1.42 33.32
N PRO A 262 10.49 0.45 33.90
CA PRO A 262 9.49 -0.32 33.19
C PRO A 262 8.27 0.50 32.76
N GLN A 263 8.07 1.69 33.32
CA GLN A 263 7.03 2.63 32.89
C GLN A 263 7.64 3.67 31.94
N PRO A 264 7.32 3.63 30.64
CA PRO A 264 7.86 4.61 29.70
C PRO A 264 7.36 6.04 30.00
N PRO A 265 8.13 7.07 29.61
CA PRO A 265 7.69 8.45 29.76
C PRO A 265 6.44 8.70 28.93
N VAL A 266 5.55 9.57 29.40
CA VAL A 266 4.37 10.05 28.67
C VAL A 266 4.60 11.48 28.15
N ILE A 267 3.72 11.97 27.30
CA ILE A 267 3.83 13.32 26.71
C ILE A 267 3.84 14.42 27.80
N ALA A 268 3.22 14.18 28.95
CA ALA A 268 3.28 15.10 30.08
C ALA A 268 4.71 15.27 30.60
N ASP A 269 5.49 14.18 30.66
CA ASP A 269 6.88 14.21 31.11
C ASP A 269 7.76 14.98 30.13
N LEU A 270 7.55 14.80 28.82
CA LEU A 270 8.24 15.59 27.79
C LEU A 270 7.91 17.10 27.91
N ARG A 271 6.64 17.44 28.13
CA ARG A 271 6.23 18.82 28.37
C ARG A 271 6.90 19.40 29.62
N ASP A 272 6.95 18.65 30.71
CA ASP A 272 7.50 19.11 31.99
C ASP A 272 9.04 19.22 31.93
N LEU A 273 9.71 18.32 31.18
CA LEU A 273 11.12 18.44 30.85
C LEU A 273 11.44 19.70 30.04
N LEU A 274 10.64 20.03 29.03
CA LEU A 274 10.79 21.27 28.27
C LEU A 274 10.52 22.52 29.13
N ARG A 275 9.63 22.42 30.14
CA ARG A 275 9.39 23.52 31.09
C ARG A 275 10.55 23.69 32.05
N GLU A 276 11.17 22.61 32.51
CA GLU A 276 12.38 22.62 33.33
C GLU A 276 13.57 23.23 32.57
N GLY A 277 13.74 22.84 31.29
CA GLY A 277 14.80 23.34 30.42
C GLY A 277 16.19 22.91 30.84
N PRO A 278 16.55 21.62 30.81
CA PRO A 278 17.91 21.17 31.06
C PRO A 278 18.90 21.76 30.06
N ASP A 279 20.16 21.82 30.41
CA ASP A 279 21.21 22.52 29.66
C ASP A 279 21.29 22.09 28.19
N GLU A 280 21.17 20.79 27.93
CA GLU A 280 21.20 20.24 26.56
C GLU A 280 20.03 20.77 25.71
N VAL A 281 18.85 20.88 26.29
CA VAL A 281 17.65 21.39 25.62
C VAL A 281 17.74 22.90 25.43
N ARG A 282 18.30 23.63 26.41
CA ARG A 282 18.57 25.07 26.30
C ARG A 282 19.56 25.38 25.19
N MET A 283 20.64 24.59 25.09
CA MET A 283 21.62 24.71 24.02
C MET A 283 20.97 24.47 22.63
N ALA A 284 20.04 23.55 22.50
CA ALA A 284 19.32 23.33 21.26
C ALA A 284 18.35 24.48 20.93
N ALA A 285 17.74 25.09 21.92
CA ALA A 285 16.77 26.17 21.75
C ALA A 285 17.42 27.54 21.51
N VAL A 286 18.47 27.88 22.26
CA VAL A 286 19.15 29.18 22.27
C VAL A 286 20.66 28.94 22.37
N TRP A 287 21.29 28.51 21.28
CA TRP A 287 22.70 28.09 21.23
C TRP A 287 23.69 29.21 21.58
N ASP A 288 23.34 30.49 21.32
CA ASP A 288 24.17 31.67 21.52
C ASP A 288 24.04 32.29 22.93
N ASP A 289 22.95 32.03 23.66
CA ASP A 289 22.70 32.52 25.02
C ASP A 289 21.80 31.54 25.80
N PRO A 290 22.30 30.32 26.11
CA PRO A 290 21.49 29.27 26.77
C PRO A 290 21.02 29.62 28.19
N GLU A 291 21.69 30.58 28.86
CA GLU A 291 21.32 31.01 30.21
C GLU A 291 20.14 32.00 30.21
N ASN A 292 19.74 32.51 29.05
CA ASN A 292 18.68 33.48 28.94
C ASN A 292 17.28 32.83 29.00
N ASP A 293 16.70 32.89 30.19
CA ASP A 293 15.40 32.31 30.49
C ASP A 293 14.25 32.89 29.65
N GLU A 294 14.29 34.17 29.32
CA GLU A 294 13.22 34.81 28.53
C GLU A 294 13.25 34.31 27.07
N LEU A 295 14.44 34.25 26.47
CA LEU A 295 14.61 33.73 25.12
C LEU A 295 14.24 32.24 25.06
N TYR A 296 14.70 31.44 26.03
CA TYR A 296 14.33 30.03 26.10
C TYR A 296 12.79 29.84 26.15
N ARG A 297 12.13 30.50 27.10
CA ARG A 297 10.66 30.42 27.23
C ARG A 297 9.91 30.90 26.01
N ALA A 298 10.42 31.92 25.33
CA ALA A 298 9.84 32.37 24.06
C ALA A 298 9.92 31.30 22.97
N GLN A 299 11.07 30.58 22.87
CA GLN A 299 11.27 29.53 21.86
C GLN A 299 10.40 28.28 22.11
N VAL A 300 10.27 27.83 23.37
CA VAL A 300 9.53 26.61 23.70
C VAL A 300 8.03 26.82 23.91
N ARG A 301 7.56 28.07 23.97
CA ARG A 301 6.16 28.43 24.29
C ARG A 301 5.14 27.72 23.39
N GLY A 302 5.40 27.69 22.09
CA GLY A 302 4.54 27.02 21.11
C GLY A 302 4.46 25.52 21.36
N LEU A 303 5.62 24.87 21.51
CA LEU A 303 5.71 23.44 21.82
C LEU A 303 5.01 23.08 23.14
N LEU A 304 5.19 23.89 24.20
CA LEU A 304 4.52 23.65 25.47
C LEU A 304 2.99 23.71 25.36
N ALA A 305 2.47 24.66 24.59
CA ALA A 305 1.01 24.79 24.35
C ALA A 305 0.46 23.57 23.58
N ASP A 306 1.18 23.11 22.58
CA ASP A 306 0.79 21.96 21.76
C ASP A 306 0.89 20.64 22.56
N LEU A 307 1.98 20.41 23.28
CA LEU A 307 2.15 19.24 24.15
C LEU A 307 1.11 19.22 25.29
N HIS A 308 0.68 20.39 25.78
CA HIS A 308 -0.45 20.46 26.69
C HIS A 308 -1.73 19.92 26.06
N GLY A 309 -1.96 20.19 24.78
CA GLY A 309 -3.10 19.64 24.03
C GLY A 309 -3.09 18.11 23.95
N PHE A 310 -1.92 17.48 23.86
CA PHE A 310 -1.77 16.02 23.87
C PHE A 310 -1.76 15.39 25.26
N SER A 311 -1.34 16.11 26.30
CA SER A 311 -1.29 15.59 27.67
C SER A 311 -2.58 15.82 28.47
N ASN A 312 -3.45 16.72 28.02
CA ASN A 312 -4.70 17.02 28.71
C ASN A 312 -5.82 16.06 28.31
N ARG A 313 -6.24 15.20 29.23
CA ARG A 313 -7.34 14.21 29.03
C ARG A 313 -8.69 14.79 28.64
N MET A 314 -8.90 16.10 28.73
CA MET A 314 -10.13 16.76 28.28
C MET A 314 -10.14 17.04 26.79
N THR A 315 -8.98 17.01 26.12
CA THR A 315 -8.87 17.24 24.67
C THR A 315 -9.09 15.96 23.88
N LYS A 316 -9.38 16.09 22.58
CA LYS A 316 -9.55 14.94 21.68
C LYS A 316 -8.27 14.08 21.55
N PHE A 317 -7.10 14.73 21.50
CA PHE A 317 -5.82 14.02 21.42
C PHE A 317 -5.36 13.47 22.76
N GLY A 318 -5.54 14.24 23.85
CA GLY A 318 -5.10 13.79 25.17
C GLY A 318 -5.84 12.55 25.69
N ARG A 319 -7.06 12.30 25.23
CA ARG A 319 -7.80 11.05 25.53
C ARG A 319 -7.20 9.80 24.91
N LEU A 320 -6.37 9.96 23.85
CA LEU A 320 -5.81 8.87 23.06
C LEU A 320 -4.31 8.69 23.31
N PHE A 321 -3.61 9.78 23.67
CA PHE A 321 -2.14 9.80 23.73
C PHE A 321 -1.57 10.22 25.08
N GLY A 322 -2.42 10.71 26.00
CA GLY A 322 -1.99 11.32 27.26
C GLY A 322 -1.62 10.33 28.38
N ASP A 323 -1.82 9.05 28.19
CA ASP A 323 -1.61 7.99 29.19
C ASP A 323 -0.69 6.90 28.65
N GLN A 324 -0.33 5.94 29.52
CA GLN A 324 0.43 4.75 29.18
C GLN A 324 -0.29 3.87 28.17
N THR A 325 0.44 3.21 27.29
CA THR A 325 -0.10 2.27 26.31
C THR A 325 -0.87 1.15 26.97
N THR A 326 -2.11 0.91 26.54
CA THR A 326 -3.00 -0.09 27.15
C THR A 326 -2.54 -1.51 26.92
N ALA A 327 -1.95 -1.82 25.77
CA ALA A 327 -1.53 -3.16 25.39
C ALA A 327 -0.23 -3.15 24.59
N ARG A 328 0.72 -4.00 24.96
CA ARG A 328 1.96 -4.21 24.21
C ARG A 328 1.71 -5.03 22.96
N ILE A 329 2.50 -4.79 21.93
CA ILE A 329 2.45 -5.51 20.65
C ILE A 329 3.17 -6.85 20.81
N ASP A 330 2.52 -7.97 20.53
CA ASP A 330 3.12 -9.31 20.52
C ASP A 330 3.28 -9.81 19.07
N LEU A 331 4.46 -9.60 18.48
CA LEU A 331 4.76 -10.04 17.12
C LEU A 331 4.94 -11.56 16.95
N SER A 332 4.84 -12.35 18.02
CA SER A 332 4.86 -13.81 17.90
C SER A 332 3.59 -14.38 17.24
N ARG A 333 2.56 -13.56 17.10
CA ARG A 333 1.23 -13.87 16.54
C ARG A 333 0.73 -12.70 15.69
N PRO A 334 -0.32 -12.89 14.88
CA PRO A 334 -0.95 -11.80 14.16
C PRO A 334 -1.46 -10.71 15.09
N VAL A 335 -1.30 -9.44 14.69
CA VAL A 335 -1.71 -8.27 15.48
C VAL A 335 -2.61 -7.36 14.65
N ASP A 336 -3.73 -6.97 15.24
CA ASP A 336 -4.68 -6.03 14.64
C ASP A 336 -4.92 -4.85 15.59
N PHE A 337 -4.80 -3.63 15.08
CA PHE A 337 -5.17 -2.42 15.79
C PHE A 337 -6.57 -1.99 15.33
N ASP A 338 -7.57 -2.40 16.07
CA ASP A 338 -8.97 -2.01 15.86
C ASP A 338 -9.17 -0.55 16.30
N ILE A 339 -9.25 0.33 15.31
CA ILE A 339 -9.52 1.76 15.48
C ILE A 339 -10.95 2.15 15.06
N SER A 340 -11.85 1.20 14.96
CA SER A 340 -13.22 1.40 14.50
C SER A 340 -14.03 2.38 15.36
N ALA A 341 -13.70 2.48 16.65
CA ALA A 341 -14.28 3.48 17.55
C ALA A 341 -13.99 4.93 17.10
N LEU A 342 -12.96 5.14 16.26
CA LEU A 342 -12.58 6.44 15.73
C LEU A 342 -13.12 6.71 14.32
N ALA A 343 -13.92 5.80 13.75
CA ALA A 343 -14.43 5.92 12.38
C ALA A 343 -15.22 7.22 12.11
N GLN A 344 -15.88 7.76 13.15
CA GLN A 344 -16.64 9.03 13.12
C GLN A 344 -15.84 10.22 13.67
N SER A 345 -14.60 10.03 14.09
CA SER A 345 -13.71 11.10 14.53
C SER A 345 -13.19 11.90 13.33
N GLY A 346 -12.69 13.11 13.58
CA GLY A 346 -12.07 13.91 12.52
C GLY A 346 -10.88 13.18 11.88
N ASP A 347 -10.62 13.47 10.61
CA ASP A 347 -9.51 12.85 9.86
C ASP A 347 -8.15 13.10 10.52
N ASP A 348 -7.99 14.22 11.23
CA ASP A 348 -6.81 14.55 12.02
C ASP A 348 -6.55 13.54 13.16
N VAL A 349 -7.60 13.15 13.89
CA VAL A 349 -7.50 12.15 14.97
C VAL A 349 -7.15 10.77 14.42
N VAL A 350 -7.85 10.36 13.36
CA VAL A 350 -7.59 9.05 12.71
C VAL A 350 -6.16 8.99 12.18
N ALA A 351 -5.70 10.06 11.53
CA ALA A 351 -4.34 10.12 11.00
C ALA A 351 -3.27 10.10 12.10
N ALA A 352 -3.50 10.79 13.22
CA ALA A 352 -2.59 10.77 14.36
C ALA A 352 -2.46 9.36 14.95
N VAL A 353 -3.57 8.63 15.09
CA VAL A 353 -3.56 7.24 15.56
C VAL A 353 -2.87 6.33 14.56
N LEU A 354 -3.19 6.43 13.26
CA LEU A 354 -2.52 5.66 12.20
C LEU A 354 -1.01 5.93 12.18
N ALA A 355 -0.58 7.19 12.30
CA ALA A 355 0.84 7.53 12.37
C ALA A 355 1.54 6.85 13.55
N THR A 356 0.88 6.84 14.71
CA THR A 356 1.42 6.24 15.94
C THR A 356 1.46 4.72 15.85
N THR A 357 0.38 4.08 15.43
CA THR A 357 0.31 2.61 15.30
C THR A 357 1.26 2.07 14.24
N TRP A 358 1.37 2.73 13.07
CA TRP A 358 2.35 2.37 12.05
C TRP A 358 3.77 2.50 12.56
N THR A 359 4.10 3.63 13.19
CA THR A 359 5.44 3.84 13.75
C THR A 359 5.76 2.79 14.81
N SER A 360 4.82 2.46 15.69
CA SER A 360 5.00 1.44 16.72
C SER A 360 5.15 0.04 16.13
N ALA A 361 4.37 -0.33 15.10
CA ALA A 361 4.48 -1.61 14.40
C ALA A 361 5.85 -1.79 13.73
N PHE A 362 6.35 -0.75 13.03
CA PHE A 362 7.68 -0.79 12.42
C PHE A 362 8.79 -0.82 13.46
N ALA A 363 8.67 -0.06 14.55
CA ALA A 363 9.65 -0.07 15.63
C ALA A 363 9.73 -1.45 16.32
N ALA A 364 8.58 -2.07 16.62
CA ALA A 364 8.52 -3.42 17.18
C ALA A 364 9.16 -4.45 16.24
N LYS A 365 8.89 -4.34 14.93
CA LYS A 365 9.50 -5.23 13.94
C LYS A 365 11.03 -5.04 13.86
N ASN A 366 11.51 -3.80 13.86
CA ASN A 366 12.95 -3.53 13.85
C ASN A 366 13.63 -4.11 15.11
N ALA A 367 13.05 -3.91 16.28
CA ALA A 367 13.55 -4.50 17.53
C ALA A 367 13.61 -6.04 17.46
N ALA A 368 12.58 -6.66 16.89
CA ALA A 368 12.52 -8.10 16.67
C ALA A 368 13.62 -8.60 15.71
N ASP A 369 13.93 -7.85 14.66
CA ASP A 369 14.99 -8.21 13.72
C ASP A 369 16.37 -8.08 14.33
N VAL A 370 16.66 -7.01 15.06
CA VAL A 370 17.94 -6.84 15.78
C VAL A 370 18.15 -7.98 16.79
N LEU A 371 17.11 -8.35 17.55
CA LEU A 371 17.21 -9.52 18.46
C LEU A 371 17.47 -10.84 17.71
N ALA A 372 16.90 -10.99 16.52
CA ALA A 372 17.14 -12.19 15.71
C ALA A 372 18.54 -12.21 15.08
N GLU A 373 19.10 -11.06 14.71
CA GLU A 373 20.47 -10.91 14.21
C GLU A 373 21.50 -11.24 15.29
N GLU A 374 21.22 -10.85 16.54
CA GLU A 374 22.03 -11.19 17.70
C GLU A 374 21.78 -12.64 18.23
N GLY A 375 20.94 -13.42 17.55
CA GLY A 375 20.64 -14.80 17.92
C GLY A 375 19.78 -14.97 19.18
N LEU A 376 19.17 -13.91 19.68
CA LEU A 376 18.37 -13.88 20.92
C LEU A 376 16.93 -14.34 20.73
N GLN A 377 16.45 -14.41 19.46
CA GLN A 377 15.15 -14.95 19.08
C GLN A 377 15.14 -15.48 17.64
N PRO A 378 14.19 -16.35 17.26
CA PRO A 378 14.08 -16.81 15.88
C PRO A 378 13.63 -15.68 14.95
N ARG A 379 14.24 -15.60 13.75
CA ARG A 379 13.82 -14.66 12.72
C ARG A 379 12.46 -15.04 12.16
N ARG A 380 11.53 -14.08 12.12
CA ARG A 380 10.19 -14.26 11.57
C ARG A 380 9.91 -13.21 10.50
N ASN A 381 9.27 -13.63 9.42
CA ASN A 381 8.76 -12.71 8.43
C ASN A 381 7.38 -12.21 8.83
N HIS A 382 7.13 -10.93 8.60
CA HIS A 382 5.85 -10.29 8.87
C HIS A 382 5.33 -9.62 7.60
N VAL A 383 4.02 -9.51 7.49
CA VAL A 383 3.37 -8.67 6.48
C VAL A 383 2.65 -7.52 7.18
N ILE A 384 2.89 -6.29 6.73
CA ILE A 384 2.18 -5.13 7.23
C ILE A 384 1.08 -4.78 6.24
N ILE A 385 -0.15 -4.66 6.73
CA ILE A 385 -1.34 -4.36 5.94
C ILE A 385 -1.77 -2.93 6.26
N MET A 386 -1.67 -2.07 5.25
CA MET A 386 -2.04 -0.66 5.35
C MET A 386 -3.37 -0.45 4.62
N ASP A 387 -4.45 -0.56 5.38
CA ASP A 387 -5.79 -0.24 4.88
C ASP A 387 -6.08 1.26 5.03
N GLU A 388 -6.94 1.79 4.16
CA GLU A 388 -7.34 3.21 4.12
C GLU A 388 -6.14 4.19 4.15
N MET A 389 -5.01 3.80 3.55
CA MET A 389 -3.74 4.56 3.57
C MET A 389 -3.93 6.04 3.18
N HIS A 390 -4.85 6.32 2.28
CA HIS A 390 -5.12 7.68 1.80
C HIS A 390 -5.55 8.65 2.92
N ARG A 391 -6.20 8.18 4.00
CA ARG A 391 -6.61 9.05 5.12
C ARG A 391 -5.41 9.58 5.89
N ALA A 392 -4.42 8.73 6.13
CA ALA A 392 -3.18 9.14 6.79
C ALA A 392 -2.35 10.08 5.91
N LEU A 393 -2.26 9.79 4.60
CA LEU A 393 -1.49 10.61 3.66
C LEU A 393 -2.06 12.02 3.51
N ARG A 394 -3.40 12.18 3.52
CA ARG A 394 -4.05 13.48 3.40
C ARG A 394 -3.88 14.37 4.63
N ALA A 395 -3.73 13.78 5.80
CA ALA A 395 -3.72 14.53 7.04
C ALA A 395 -2.39 15.23 7.33
N SER A 396 -1.27 14.76 6.76
CA SER A 396 0.02 15.39 6.97
C SER A 396 1.01 15.12 5.82
N PRO A 397 1.65 16.16 5.28
CA PRO A 397 2.74 16.05 4.32
C PRO A 397 3.89 15.15 4.80
N LEU A 398 4.21 15.23 6.08
CA LEU A 398 5.29 14.43 6.70
C LEU A 398 4.97 12.93 6.69
N MET A 399 3.70 12.54 6.71
CA MET A 399 3.30 11.13 6.59
C MET A 399 3.69 10.54 5.25
N VAL A 400 3.55 11.30 4.16
CA VAL A 400 3.97 10.86 2.82
C VAL A 400 5.48 10.59 2.80
N GLU A 401 6.27 11.47 3.41
CA GLU A 401 7.73 11.32 3.49
C GLU A 401 8.16 10.13 4.34
N LYS A 402 7.53 9.98 5.49
CA LYS A 402 7.84 8.89 6.42
C LYS A 402 7.48 7.53 5.85
N LEU A 403 6.30 7.40 5.21
CA LEU A 403 5.91 6.18 4.52
C LEU A 403 6.80 5.88 3.31
N ASP A 404 7.22 6.90 2.57
CA ASP A 404 8.15 6.72 1.46
C ASP A 404 9.47 6.10 1.95
N LEU A 405 10.02 6.59 3.06
CA LEU A 405 11.21 6.01 3.68
C LEU A 405 10.98 4.56 4.13
N LEU A 406 9.90 4.30 4.87
CA LEU A 406 9.57 2.97 5.38
C LEU A 406 9.38 1.95 4.25
N THR A 407 8.67 2.31 3.19
CA THR A 407 8.44 1.41 2.05
C THR A 407 9.71 1.08 1.28
N ARG A 408 10.73 1.94 1.31
CA ARG A 408 12.04 1.66 0.69
C ARG A 408 12.86 0.65 1.49
N LEU A 409 12.70 0.60 2.81
CA LEU A 409 13.46 -0.25 3.72
C LEU A 409 12.87 -1.66 3.93
N ASN A 410 11.64 -1.90 3.49
CA ASN A 410 10.92 -3.18 3.67
C ASN A 410 11.74 -4.42 3.28
N ARG A 411 12.47 -4.33 2.15
CA ARG A 411 13.32 -5.43 1.70
C ARG A 411 14.42 -5.78 2.70
N GLN A 412 15.04 -4.77 3.30
CA GLN A 412 16.13 -4.97 4.26
C GLN A 412 15.61 -5.55 5.57
N TRP A 413 14.40 -5.17 5.96
CA TRP A 413 13.77 -5.62 7.21
C TRP A 413 12.99 -6.93 7.09
N GLY A 414 12.99 -7.58 5.92
CA GLY A 414 12.25 -8.83 5.72
C GLY A 414 10.74 -8.70 5.96
N VAL A 415 10.19 -7.54 5.64
CA VAL A 415 8.77 -7.20 5.79
C VAL A 415 8.09 -7.22 4.44
N GLY A 416 7.01 -8.01 4.32
CA GLY A 416 6.06 -7.88 3.23
C GLY A 416 5.10 -6.73 3.50
N GLN A 417 4.63 -6.07 2.45
CA GLN A 417 3.70 -4.95 2.57
C GLN A 417 2.52 -5.12 1.63
N ILE A 418 1.31 -4.92 2.15
CA ILE A 418 0.07 -4.86 1.38
C ILE A 418 -0.57 -3.49 1.62
N MET A 419 -0.66 -2.69 0.57
CA MET A 419 -1.27 -1.36 0.61
C MET A 419 -2.62 -1.41 -0.10
N ILE A 420 -3.65 -0.86 0.53
CA ILE A 420 -5.03 -0.91 0.04
C ILE A 420 -5.56 0.51 -0.13
N THR A 421 -6.21 0.76 -1.26
CA THR A 421 -6.95 2.00 -1.50
C THR A 421 -8.19 1.76 -2.36
N HIS A 422 -9.12 2.72 -2.37
CA HIS A 422 -10.33 2.62 -3.18
C HIS A 422 -10.13 3.17 -4.59
N THR A 423 -9.47 4.31 -4.72
CA THR A 423 -9.26 4.98 -6.00
C THR A 423 -7.85 5.57 -6.10
N PHE A 424 -7.31 5.70 -7.31
CA PHE A 424 -6.07 6.46 -7.52
C PHE A 424 -6.25 7.93 -7.18
N LYS A 425 -7.43 8.48 -7.45
CA LYS A 425 -7.76 9.85 -7.08
C LYS A 425 -7.49 10.12 -5.61
N ASP A 426 -7.75 9.14 -4.74
CA ASP A 426 -7.50 9.28 -3.30
C ASP A 426 -6.02 9.46 -2.95
N LEU A 427 -5.13 8.86 -3.73
CA LEU A 427 -3.67 9.01 -3.58
C LEU A 427 -3.14 10.31 -4.22
N MET A 428 -3.83 10.83 -5.26
CA MET A 428 -3.37 11.99 -6.04
C MET A 428 -4.00 13.32 -5.60
N CYS A 429 -4.75 13.34 -4.50
CA CYS A 429 -5.37 14.54 -3.93
C CYS A 429 -4.54 15.17 -2.81
N MET A 430 -3.21 15.16 -2.91
CA MET A 430 -2.33 15.81 -1.95
C MET A 430 -2.20 17.31 -2.24
N GLU A 431 -1.81 18.10 -1.23
CA GLU A 431 -1.71 19.56 -1.33
C GLU A 431 -0.68 20.04 -2.37
N THR A 432 0.40 19.29 -2.55
CA THR A 432 1.48 19.69 -3.47
C THR A 432 1.77 18.64 -4.55
N PRO A 433 2.23 19.06 -5.74
CA PRO A 433 2.66 18.15 -6.81
C PRO A 433 3.80 17.20 -6.38
N ALA A 434 4.69 17.66 -5.51
CA ALA A 434 5.78 16.83 -4.99
C ALA A 434 5.28 15.67 -4.14
N GLN A 435 4.26 15.89 -3.30
CA GLN A 435 3.61 14.85 -2.51
C GLN A 435 2.86 13.85 -3.39
N ASN A 436 2.15 14.33 -4.42
CA ASN A 436 1.49 13.46 -5.40
C ASN A 436 2.52 12.56 -6.11
N THR A 437 3.70 13.09 -6.46
CA THR A 437 4.79 12.30 -7.05
C THR A 437 5.29 11.21 -6.08
N LYS A 438 5.44 11.52 -4.79
CA LYS A 438 5.83 10.53 -3.77
C LYS A 438 4.75 9.48 -3.55
N ALA A 439 3.48 9.90 -3.46
CA ALA A 439 2.34 8.98 -3.32
C ALA A 439 2.22 8.03 -4.53
N ARG A 440 2.43 8.55 -5.74
CA ARG A 440 2.53 7.73 -6.95
C ARG A 440 3.67 6.70 -6.87
N GLY A 441 4.80 7.07 -6.27
CA GLY A 441 5.93 6.18 -6.03
C GLY A 441 5.56 4.93 -5.21
N PHE A 442 4.55 4.96 -4.35
CA PHE A 442 4.08 3.75 -3.64
C PHE A 442 3.51 2.71 -4.60
N VAL A 443 2.71 3.16 -5.58
CA VAL A 443 2.13 2.29 -6.60
C VAL A 443 3.21 1.75 -7.54
N GLU A 444 4.11 2.63 -7.98
CA GLU A 444 5.19 2.27 -8.92
C GLU A 444 6.12 1.22 -8.32
N ARG A 445 6.50 1.37 -7.04
CA ARG A 445 7.40 0.45 -6.33
C ARG A 445 6.75 -0.87 -5.93
N SER A 446 5.42 -0.91 -5.83
CA SER A 446 4.72 -2.18 -5.58
C SER A 446 4.82 -3.06 -6.80
N GLU A 447 5.56 -4.17 -6.71
CA GLU A 447 5.74 -5.04 -7.87
C GLU A 447 4.47 -5.84 -8.19
N ILE A 448 3.75 -6.29 -7.16
CA ILE A 448 2.45 -6.93 -7.33
C ILE A 448 1.36 -5.86 -7.30
N LYS A 449 0.58 -5.76 -8.35
CA LYS A 449 -0.61 -4.91 -8.40
C LYS A 449 -1.84 -5.78 -8.57
N VAL A 450 -2.75 -5.70 -7.61
CA VAL A 450 -4.02 -6.42 -7.64
C VAL A 450 -5.13 -5.42 -7.93
N LEU A 451 -5.69 -5.49 -9.12
CA LEU A 451 -6.69 -4.55 -9.62
C LEU A 451 -8.06 -5.22 -9.60
N GLY A 452 -8.99 -4.67 -8.86
CA GLY A 452 -10.40 -5.06 -8.92
C GLY A 452 -11.17 -4.20 -9.92
N ALA A 453 -12.50 -4.20 -9.83
CA ALA A 453 -13.36 -3.34 -10.65
C ALA A 453 -12.93 -1.87 -10.56
N LEU A 454 -12.80 -1.18 -11.69
CA LEU A 454 -12.42 0.23 -11.79
C LEU A 454 -13.34 0.95 -12.78
N SER A 455 -13.59 2.24 -12.53
CA SER A 455 -14.31 3.07 -13.48
C SER A 455 -13.41 3.39 -14.69
N ARG A 456 -14.04 3.67 -15.84
CA ARG A 456 -13.32 4.08 -17.06
C ARG A 456 -12.39 5.27 -16.84
N ILE A 457 -12.80 6.23 -16.03
CA ILE A 457 -11.98 7.41 -15.70
C ILE A 457 -10.71 6.99 -14.94
N GLU A 458 -10.82 6.04 -14.02
CA GLU A 458 -9.67 5.51 -13.27
C GLU A 458 -8.71 4.76 -14.20
N VAL A 459 -9.22 3.98 -15.14
CA VAL A 459 -8.43 3.23 -16.12
C VAL A 459 -7.70 4.19 -17.07
N ASP A 460 -8.43 5.08 -17.75
CA ASP A 460 -7.87 5.96 -18.77
C ASP A 460 -6.91 7.00 -18.20
N ARG A 461 -7.33 7.69 -17.13
CA ARG A 461 -6.58 8.82 -16.59
C ARG A 461 -5.42 8.38 -15.72
N TYR A 462 -5.65 7.44 -14.81
CA TYR A 462 -4.68 7.11 -13.77
C TYR A 462 -3.84 5.88 -14.12
N LEU A 463 -4.45 4.75 -14.47
CA LEU A 463 -3.68 3.56 -14.81
C LEU A 463 -2.78 3.79 -16.02
N ARG A 464 -3.37 4.26 -17.10
CA ARG A 464 -2.68 4.46 -18.38
C ARG A 464 -1.89 5.76 -18.41
N GLY A 465 -2.50 6.85 -17.96
CA GLY A 465 -1.92 8.19 -18.02
C GLY A 465 -0.89 8.45 -16.95
N GLU A 466 -1.33 8.55 -15.70
CA GLU A 466 -0.45 9.03 -14.61
C GLU A 466 0.49 7.95 -14.06
N CYS A 467 0.04 6.70 -13.93
CA CYS A 467 0.88 5.61 -13.42
C CYS A 467 1.65 4.87 -14.52
N GLY A 468 1.27 5.04 -15.80
CA GLY A 468 1.94 4.38 -16.91
C GLY A 468 1.96 2.85 -16.80
N LEU A 469 0.95 2.27 -16.13
CA LEU A 469 0.87 0.82 -15.97
C LEU A 469 0.53 0.18 -17.32
N PRO A 470 1.33 -0.76 -17.83
CA PRO A 470 1.06 -1.42 -19.10
C PRO A 470 -0.13 -2.37 -18.94
N VAL A 471 -1.33 -1.88 -19.29
CA VAL A 471 -2.55 -2.66 -19.36
C VAL A 471 -2.97 -2.81 -20.82
N SER A 472 -3.39 -4.02 -21.23
CA SER A 472 -3.94 -4.27 -22.53
C SER A 472 -5.40 -3.82 -22.60
N ARG A 473 -5.93 -3.57 -23.81
CA ARG A 473 -7.35 -3.22 -23.98
C ARG A 473 -8.29 -4.26 -23.36
N ARG A 474 -7.97 -5.54 -23.50
CA ARG A 474 -8.76 -6.61 -22.89
C ARG A 474 -8.78 -6.54 -21.37
N GLU A 475 -7.66 -6.21 -20.75
CA GLU A 475 -7.59 -6.00 -19.30
C GLU A 475 -8.39 -4.77 -18.88
N GLU A 476 -8.34 -3.69 -19.66
CA GLU A 476 -9.15 -2.48 -19.43
C GLU A 476 -10.65 -2.80 -19.51
N ASP A 477 -11.07 -3.42 -20.60
CA ASP A 477 -12.47 -3.83 -20.80
C ASP A 477 -12.97 -4.76 -19.67
N MET A 478 -12.09 -5.63 -19.18
CA MET A 478 -12.39 -6.54 -18.07
C MET A 478 -12.58 -5.77 -16.75
N LEU A 479 -11.70 -4.83 -16.42
CA LEU A 479 -11.80 -4.01 -15.21
C LEU A 479 -13.05 -3.12 -15.24
N GLU A 480 -13.42 -2.57 -16.41
CA GLU A 480 -14.63 -1.78 -16.62
C GLU A 480 -15.90 -2.65 -16.54
N ASP A 481 -15.90 -3.84 -17.16
CA ASP A 481 -17.04 -4.76 -17.12
C ASP A 481 -17.34 -5.22 -15.68
N TRP A 482 -16.31 -5.44 -14.88
CA TRP A 482 -16.45 -5.77 -13.46
C TRP A 482 -17.05 -4.64 -12.63
N ALA A 483 -16.90 -3.39 -13.06
CA ALA A 483 -17.52 -2.23 -12.41
C ALA A 483 -19.01 -2.07 -12.78
N THR A 484 -19.48 -2.79 -13.81
CA THR A 484 -20.86 -2.68 -14.25
C THR A 484 -21.82 -3.40 -13.30
N PRO A 485 -22.90 -2.75 -12.81
CA PRO A 485 -23.90 -3.43 -11.99
C PRO A 485 -24.58 -4.54 -12.78
N VAL A 486 -24.91 -5.65 -12.13
CA VAL A 486 -25.75 -6.71 -12.71
C VAL A 486 -27.18 -6.20 -12.83
N ASN A 487 -27.88 -6.59 -13.88
CA ASN A 487 -29.24 -6.13 -14.22
C ASN A 487 -30.20 -6.11 -13.03
N PHE A 488 -31.10 -5.12 -13.00
CA PHE A 488 -32.21 -5.01 -12.05
C PHE A 488 -33.00 -6.31 -12.01
N GLY A 489 -33.03 -6.99 -10.85
CA GLY A 489 -33.92 -8.13 -10.61
C GLY A 489 -33.27 -9.49 -10.34
N SER A 490 -31.98 -9.66 -10.42
CA SER A 490 -31.27 -10.84 -9.89
C SER A 490 -30.54 -10.48 -8.61
N ASP A 491 -30.32 -11.45 -7.70
CA ASP A 491 -29.51 -11.28 -6.49
C ASP A 491 -28.29 -10.39 -6.78
N ALA A 492 -28.34 -9.16 -6.26
CA ALA A 492 -27.55 -8.04 -6.75
C ALA A 492 -26.08 -8.12 -6.29
N SER A 493 -25.35 -9.10 -6.82
CA SER A 493 -23.90 -9.10 -6.74
C SER A 493 -23.33 -8.38 -7.96
N HIS A 494 -22.44 -7.41 -7.76
CA HIS A 494 -21.69 -6.81 -8.85
C HIS A 494 -20.94 -7.90 -9.64
N LYS A 495 -20.90 -7.80 -10.98
CA LYS A 495 -20.16 -8.75 -11.82
C LYS A 495 -18.71 -8.96 -11.38
N GLY A 496 -18.10 -7.94 -10.80
CA GLY A 496 -16.72 -7.95 -10.31
C GLY A 496 -16.51 -8.42 -8.88
N LEU A 497 -17.56 -8.87 -8.18
CA LEU A 497 -17.40 -9.35 -6.80
C LEU A 497 -16.45 -10.55 -6.73
N GLY A 498 -15.34 -10.39 -5.98
CA GLY A 498 -14.30 -11.41 -5.85
C GLY A 498 -13.40 -11.59 -7.07
N ARG A 499 -13.53 -10.73 -8.11
CA ARG A 499 -12.69 -10.79 -9.31
C ARG A 499 -11.58 -9.75 -9.25
N PHE A 500 -10.37 -10.20 -9.51
CA PHE A 500 -9.18 -9.34 -9.49
C PHE A 500 -8.25 -9.71 -10.65
N LEU A 501 -7.51 -8.71 -11.12
CA LEU A 501 -6.42 -8.84 -12.08
C LEU A 501 -5.10 -8.67 -11.35
N ILE A 502 -4.28 -9.72 -11.29
CA ILE A 502 -2.95 -9.67 -10.69
C ILE A 502 -1.96 -9.28 -11.79
N LYS A 503 -1.28 -8.14 -11.63
CA LYS A 503 -0.27 -7.62 -12.58
C LYS A 503 1.12 -7.63 -11.98
N LEU A 504 2.09 -8.05 -12.78
CA LEU A 504 3.52 -8.01 -12.51
C LEU A 504 4.21 -7.19 -13.62
N GLY A 505 4.56 -5.96 -13.31
CA GLY A 505 5.22 -5.08 -14.27
C GLY A 505 4.51 -5.05 -15.62
N GLY A 506 5.25 -5.29 -16.71
CA GLY A 506 4.73 -5.32 -18.08
C GLY A 506 4.17 -6.67 -18.55
N LEU A 507 4.12 -7.68 -17.69
CA LEU A 507 3.58 -8.99 -18.05
C LEU A 507 2.05 -8.96 -18.19
N PRO A 508 1.46 -9.88 -19.00
CA PRO A 508 0.02 -10.06 -19.01
C PRO A 508 -0.53 -10.31 -17.62
N GLY A 509 -1.66 -9.70 -17.30
CA GLY A 509 -2.28 -9.88 -16.00
C GLY A 509 -2.96 -11.24 -15.88
N ILE A 510 -3.02 -11.75 -14.67
CA ILE A 510 -3.68 -13.01 -14.32
C ILE A 510 -5.06 -12.65 -13.75
N PRO A 511 -6.16 -12.79 -14.50
CA PRO A 511 -7.50 -12.56 -13.99
C PRO A 511 -7.91 -13.75 -13.11
N ILE A 512 -8.30 -13.47 -11.88
CA ILE A 512 -8.69 -14.48 -10.89
C ILE A 512 -10.10 -14.26 -10.37
N ASN A 513 -10.70 -15.34 -9.90
CA ASN A 513 -11.86 -15.34 -9.02
C ASN A 513 -11.44 -15.87 -7.65
N VAL A 514 -11.64 -15.09 -6.62
CA VAL A 514 -11.35 -15.48 -5.24
C VAL A 514 -12.38 -16.49 -4.78
N GLU A 515 -11.92 -17.67 -4.41
CA GLU A 515 -12.79 -18.72 -3.88
C GLU A 515 -12.63 -18.83 -2.37
N MET A 516 -13.69 -18.51 -1.63
CA MET A 516 -13.72 -18.67 -0.18
C MET A 516 -14.10 -20.10 0.20
N CYS A 517 -13.38 -20.68 1.16
CA CYS A 517 -13.78 -21.94 1.77
C CYS A 517 -15.00 -21.74 2.71
N PRO A 518 -15.70 -22.82 3.12
CA PRO A 518 -16.86 -22.71 4.02
C PRO A 518 -16.53 -21.98 5.33
N LEU A 519 -15.35 -22.18 5.89
CA LEU A 519 -14.90 -21.53 7.12
C LEU A 519 -14.78 -20.01 6.96
N GLU A 520 -14.23 -19.55 5.83
CA GLU A 520 -14.12 -18.12 5.54
C GLU A 520 -15.49 -17.48 5.38
N LYS A 521 -16.43 -18.18 4.75
CA LYS A 521 -17.81 -17.68 4.55
C LYS A 521 -18.58 -17.57 5.87
N SER A 522 -18.42 -18.51 6.77
CA SER A 522 -19.18 -18.55 8.03
C SER A 522 -18.49 -17.85 9.20
N GLY A 523 -17.16 -17.73 9.17
CA GLY A 523 -16.38 -17.31 10.33
C GLY A 523 -16.06 -15.84 10.43
N PHE A 524 -15.86 -15.15 9.31
CA PHE A 524 -15.36 -13.77 9.34
C PHE A 524 -15.68 -12.91 8.11
N ASN A 525 -16.65 -13.29 7.29
CA ASN A 525 -17.07 -12.48 6.15
C ASN A 525 -18.41 -11.78 6.42
N ASP A 526 -18.44 -10.99 7.47
CA ASP A 526 -19.66 -10.44 8.09
C ASP A 526 -20.02 -9.02 7.65
N THR A 527 -19.34 -8.44 6.67
CA THR A 527 -19.49 -7.02 6.32
C THR A 527 -20.93 -6.61 5.98
N ASN A 528 -21.76 -7.55 5.52
CA ASN A 528 -23.15 -7.33 5.14
C ASN A 528 -24.22 -7.84 6.12
N LEU A 529 -23.85 -8.45 7.24
CA LEU A 529 -24.84 -8.99 8.20
C LEU A 529 -25.83 -7.93 8.70
N LYS A 530 -25.38 -6.69 8.87
CA LYS A 530 -26.25 -5.59 9.32
C LYS A 530 -27.39 -5.25 8.35
N TRP A 531 -27.29 -5.68 7.09
CA TRP A 531 -28.31 -5.45 6.07
C TRP A 531 -29.25 -6.62 5.87
N HIS A 532 -28.91 -7.80 6.44
CA HIS A 532 -29.68 -9.05 6.33
C HIS A 532 -30.24 -9.52 7.68
N ALA A 533 -30.08 -8.71 8.75
CA ALA A 533 -30.61 -8.98 10.09
C ALA A 533 -32.05 -8.47 10.28
#